data_e9313a989782d7f0a31f40f25fe26142
#
_entry.id   e9313a989782d7f0a31f40f25fe26142
#
_cell.length_a   1.000
_cell.length_b   1.000
_cell.length_c   1.000
_cell.angle_alpha   90.00
_cell.angle_beta   90.00
_cell.angle_gamma   90.00
#
_symmetry.space_group_name_H-M   'P 1'
#
loop_
_entity.id
_entity.type
_entity.pdbx_description
1 polymer ?
#
loop_
_entity_poly.entity_id
_entity_poly.type
_entity_poly.pdbx_seq_one_letter_code
_entity_poly.pdbx_strand_id
1 'polypeptide(L)'
;PSIRGCSCRLGRMWEALALTAALCQVLRNTVMKRLGHELDEYMAVWGRFTFLLPFPALFVLWHGAPVIKPGFAWACLLFAVCQIISTMALSKALKLSPISMVTALWKVSLLVLVVLGYVTLKETPSLLGIAGILISMSGVYLLNVQRAHISWWAPLAVLFTDRGLRYTLLAALFFAPSVVTIKWAMQLSDPYMGTLGGYLAASLLVTPIVLVTSRRYFAAVPRHWMAFVSFGLFAALTTVSQGHAYLMTLSSYVEAVKQVEILFALGIGVLLFHEKQKVREIAPGAAVMLAGVVLLSLAA
;
A
#
# COMPACT_ATOMS: atom_id res chain seq x y z
N PRO A 1 -7.32 -20.43 33.56
CA PRO A 1 -6.55 -20.29 32.32
C PRO A 1 -6.76 -18.88 31.82
N SER A 2 -5.66 -18.14 31.83
CA SER A 2 -5.57 -16.69 31.92
C SER A 2 -6.03 -15.94 30.65
N ILE A 3 -6.88 -14.97 30.85
CA ILE A 3 -7.31 -13.93 29.88
C ILE A 3 -6.08 -13.20 29.24
N ARG A 4 -4.95 -13.14 29.92
CA ARG A 4 -3.68 -12.57 29.40
C ARG A 4 -3.08 -13.31 28.22
N GLY A 5 -3.26 -14.64 28.10
CA GLY A 5 -2.74 -15.42 26.97
C GLY A 5 -3.51 -15.22 25.66
N CYS A 6 -4.79 -14.84 25.73
CA CYS A 6 -5.63 -14.58 24.55
C CYS A 6 -5.34 -13.19 23.94
N SER A 7 -5.14 -12.19 24.79
CA SER A 7 -4.79 -10.82 24.36
C SER A 7 -3.42 -10.78 23.64
N CYS A 8 -2.43 -11.52 24.13
CA CYS A 8 -1.09 -11.57 23.52
C CYS A 8 -1.05 -12.31 22.17
N ARG A 9 -2.00 -13.24 21.90
CA ARG A 9 -2.13 -13.91 20.59
C ARG A 9 -2.82 -13.01 19.56
N LEU A 10 -3.87 -12.29 19.95
CA LEU A 10 -4.52 -11.32 19.05
C LEU A 10 -3.57 -10.15 18.69
N GLY A 11 -2.79 -9.66 19.65
CA GLY A 11 -1.82 -8.60 19.43
C GLY A 11 -0.78 -8.93 18.35
N ARG A 12 -0.35 -10.19 18.24
CA ARG A 12 0.62 -10.62 17.21
C ARG A 12 -0.01 -10.99 15.86
N MET A 13 -1.31 -11.23 15.81
CA MET A 13 -1.97 -11.61 14.56
C MET A 13 -2.02 -10.48 13.53
N TRP A 14 -2.33 -9.25 13.94
CA TRP A 14 -2.38 -8.13 13.01
C TRP A 14 -1.00 -7.80 12.42
N GLU A 15 0.07 -7.97 13.20
CA GLU A 15 1.46 -7.78 12.72
C GLU A 15 1.82 -8.82 11.66
N ALA A 16 1.51 -10.09 11.92
CA ALA A 16 1.72 -11.17 10.94
C ALA A 16 0.95 -10.91 9.64
N LEU A 17 -0.29 -10.41 9.73
CA LEU A 17 -1.09 -10.02 8.58
C LEU A 17 -0.50 -8.81 7.83
N ALA A 18 0.00 -7.80 8.57
CA ALA A 18 0.65 -6.63 7.98
C ALA A 18 1.98 -7.01 7.29
N LEU A 19 2.78 -7.90 7.89
CA LEU A 19 4.01 -8.42 7.28
C LEU A 19 3.72 -9.28 6.05
N THR A 20 2.68 -10.12 6.10
CA THR A 20 2.21 -10.90 4.95
C THR A 20 1.78 -9.97 3.81
N ALA A 21 1.03 -8.91 4.12
CA ALA A 21 0.64 -7.90 3.16
C ALA A 21 1.86 -7.19 2.55
N ALA A 22 2.88 -6.86 3.37
CA ALA A 22 4.13 -6.25 2.91
C ALA A 22 4.89 -7.17 1.94
N LEU A 23 5.03 -8.46 2.27
CA LEU A 23 5.69 -9.44 1.41
C LEU A 23 4.95 -9.61 0.07
N CYS A 24 3.63 -9.82 0.14
CA CYS A 24 2.80 -9.95 -1.07
C CYS A 24 2.85 -8.67 -1.93
N GLN A 25 2.95 -7.50 -1.30
CA GLN A 25 3.13 -6.22 -2.00
C GLN A 25 4.44 -6.18 -2.79
N VAL A 26 5.54 -6.67 -2.22
CA VAL A 26 6.84 -6.76 -2.93
C VAL A 26 6.75 -7.72 -4.11
N LEU A 27 6.14 -8.90 -3.91
CA LEU A 27 5.95 -9.87 -5.00
C LEU A 27 5.09 -9.27 -6.12
N ARG A 28 3.98 -8.60 -5.77
CA ARG A 28 3.14 -7.86 -6.72
C ARG A 28 3.95 -6.81 -7.49
N ASN A 29 4.75 -5.99 -6.79
CA ASN A 29 5.56 -4.95 -7.41
C ASN A 29 6.64 -5.54 -8.34
N THR A 30 7.18 -6.70 -8.02
CA THR A 30 8.13 -7.43 -8.86
C THR A 30 7.48 -7.91 -10.17
N VAL A 31 6.27 -8.46 -10.09
CA VAL A 31 5.50 -8.83 -11.29
C VAL A 31 5.16 -7.59 -12.12
N MET A 32 4.71 -6.51 -11.47
CA MET A 32 4.41 -5.25 -12.15
C MET A 32 5.64 -4.68 -12.89
N LYS A 33 6.83 -4.77 -12.29
CA LYS A 33 8.07 -4.33 -12.95
C LYS A 33 8.35 -5.12 -14.23
N ARG A 34 8.12 -6.43 -14.23
CA ARG A 34 8.26 -7.27 -15.43
C ARG A 34 7.26 -6.89 -16.53
N LEU A 35 5.99 -6.68 -16.15
CA LEU A 35 4.94 -6.24 -17.09
C LEU A 35 5.18 -4.81 -17.60
N GLY A 36 5.76 -3.93 -16.78
CA GLY A 36 5.95 -2.52 -17.09
C GLY A 36 6.92 -2.21 -18.23
N HIS A 37 7.69 -3.20 -18.71
CA HIS A 37 8.50 -3.07 -19.91
C HIS A 37 7.66 -3.12 -21.21
N GLU A 38 6.47 -3.70 -21.16
CA GLU A 38 5.61 -3.90 -22.33
C GLU A 38 4.28 -3.12 -22.22
N LEU A 39 3.93 -2.62 -21.04
CA LEU A 39 2.67 -1.94 -20.78
C LEU A 39 2.89 -0.49 -20.32
N ASP A 40 1.89 0.35 -20.57
CA ASP A 40 1.89 1.68 -19.96
C ASP A 40 1.34 1.64 -18.50
N GLU A 41 1.48 2.76 -17.81
CA GLU A 41 1.04 2.88 -16.42
C GLU A 41 -0.46 2.72 -16.24
N TYR A 42 -1.27 3.19 -17.21
CA TYR A 42 -2.73 3.10 -17.13
C TYR A 42 -3.19 1.65 -17.22
N MET A 43 -2.58 0.88 -18.13
CA MET A 43 -2.85 -0.54 -18.27
C MET A 43 -2.43 -1.33 -17.04
N ALA A 44 -1.28 -0.98 -16.42
CA ALA A 44 -0.83 -1.60 -15.17
C ALA A 44 -1.80 -1.33 -14.01
N VAL A 45 -2.33 -0.10 -13.89
CA VAL A 45 -3.34 0.26 -12.88
C VAL A 45 -4.64 -0.52 -13.09
N TRP A 46 -5.12 -0.57 -14.33
CA TRP A 46 -6.32 -1.34 -14.70
C TRP A 46 -6.15 -2.83 -14.41
N GLY A 47 -5.03 -3.41 -14.83
CA GLY A 47 -4.71 -4.81 -14.58
C GLY A 47 -4.69 -5.14 -13.09
N ARG A 48 -4.10 -4.26 -12.26
CA ARG A 48 -4.10 -4.41 -10.81
C ARG A 48 -5.51 -4.46 -10.23
N PHE A 49 -6.40 -3.57 -10.66
CA PHE A 49 -7.76 -3.48 -10.09
C PHE A 49 -8.65 -4.61 -10.59
N THR A 50 -8.54 -4.97 -11.86
CA THR A 50 -9.41 -5.95 -12.51
C THR A 50 -9.02 -7.39 -12.18
N PHE A 51 -7.74 -7.75 -12.29
CA PHE A 51 -7.29 -9.13 -12.03
C PHE A 51 -7.22 -9.51 -10.54
N LEU A 52 -7.37 -8.55 -9.65
CA LEU A 52 -7.57 -8.81 -8.21
C LEU A 52 -8.97 -9.39 -7.94
N LEU A 53 -10.01 -8.97 -8.67
CA LEU A 53 -11.42 -9.24 -8.36
C LEU A 53 -11.79 -10.73 -8.25
N PRO A 54 -11.30 -11.66 -9.10
CA PRO A 54 -11.67 -13.07 -9.01
C PRO A 54 -11.39 -13.70 -7.64
N PHE A 55 -10.32 -13.29 -6.95
CA PHE A 55 -9.89 -13.94 -5.71
C PHE A 55 -10.82 -13.66 -4.53
N PRO A 56 -11.13 -12.40 -4.15
CA PRO A 56 -12.12 -12.15 -3.12
C PRO A 56 -13.54 -12.57 -3.56
N ALA A 57 -13.87 -12.52 -4.86
CA ALA A 57 -15.15 -12.99 -5.37
C ALA A 57 -15.34 -14.48 -5.12
N LEU A 58 -14.35 -15.32 -5.42
CA LEU A 58 -14.40 -16.76 -5.16
C LEU A 58 -14.59 -17.04 -3.66
N PHE A 59 -13.94 -16.28 -2.79
CA PHE A 59 -14.10 -16.43 -1.36
C PHE A 59 -15.51 -16.09 -0.90
N VAL A 60 -16.07 -14.97 -1.37
CA VAL A 60 -17.44 -14.54 -1.06
C VAL A 60 -18.47 -15.56 -1.60
N LEU A 61 -18.25 -16.12 -2.79
CA LEU A 61 -19.12 -17.15 -3.36
C LEU A 61 -19.11 -18.44 -2.56
N TRP A 62 -17.95 -18.80 -2.00
CA TRP A 62 -17.83 -20.06 -1.22
C TRP A 62 -18.39 -19.93 0.20
N HIS A 63 -18.11 -18.82 0.90
CA HIS A 63 -18.54 -18.62 2.30
C HIS A 63 -19.91 -17.93 2.43
N GLY A 64 -20.48 -17.47 1.33
CA GLY A 64 -21.69 -16.65 1.31
C GLY A 64 -21.40 -15.16 1.42
N ALA A 65 -22.31 -14.35 0.88
CA ALA A 65 -22.19 -12.89 0.97
C ALA A 65 -22.42 -12.42 2.41
N PRO A 66 -21.54 -11.58 2.97
CA PRO A 66 -21.75 -11.01 4.30
C PRO A 66 -22.89 -10.01 4.30
N VAL A 67 -23.39 -9.64 5.48
CA VAL A 67 -24.37 -8.59 5.64
C VAL A 67 -23.74 -7.24 5.25
N ILE A 68 -24.34 -6.59 4.27
CA ILE A 68 -23.91 -5.28 3.79
C ILE A 68 -24.73 -4.19 4.50
N LYS A 69 -24.04 -3.32 5.25
CA LYS A 69 -24.67 -2.21 5.96
C LYS A 69 -24.87 -1.00 5.03
N PRO A 70 -25.84 -0.10 5.33
CA PRO A 70 -26.03 1.15 4.60
C PRO A 70 -24.75 1.99 4.55
N GLY A 71 -24.48 2.63 3.41
CA GLY A 71 -23.25 3.42 3.19
C GLY A 71 -22.11 2.66 2.52
N PHE A 72 -22.17 1.33 2.40
CA PHE A 72 -21.13 0.50 1.77
C PHE A 72 -20.79 0.95 0.34
N ALA A 73 -21.81 1.18 -0.50
CA ALA A 73 -21.60 1.62 -1.88
C ALA A 73 -20.87 2.97 -1.97
N TRP A 74 -21.20 3.91 -1.08
CA TRP A 74 -20.52 5.19 -0.99
C TRP A 74 -19.07 5.04 -0.55
N ALA A 75 -18.81 4.20 0.44
CA ALA A 75 -17.43 3.91 0.90
C ALA A 75 -16.59 3.32 -0.25
N CYS A 76 -17.13 2.36 -1.00
CA CYS A 76 -16.49 1.77 -2.18
C CYS A 76 -16.24 2.80 -3.30
N LEU A 77 -17.21 3.69 -3.57
CA LEU A 77 -17.06 4.72 -4.59
C LEU A 77 -15.99 5.75 -4.22
N LEU A 78 -16.02 6.24 -2.98
CA LEU A 78 -15.00 7.17 -2.47
C LEU A 78 -13.61 6.55 -2.50
N PHE A 79 -13.49 5.28 -2.07
CA PHE A 79 -12.25 4.53 -2.20
C PHE A 79 -11.78 4.50 -3.65
N ALA A 80 -12.65 4.12 -4.58
CA ALA A 80 -12.32 3.98 -5.99
C ALA A 80 -11.75 5.28 -6.57
N VAL A 81 -12.43 6.41 -6.34
CA VAL A 81 -11.97 7.72 -6.82
C VAL A 81 -10.62 8.10 -6.23
N CYS A 82 -10.48 8.02 -4.91
CA CYS A 82 -9.23 8.36 -4.22
C CYS A 82 -8.09 7.43 -4.65
N GLN A 83 -8.34 6.13 -4.78
CA GLN A 83 -7.35 5.14 -5.16
C GLN A 83 -6.88 5.31 -6.61
N ILE A 84 -7.78 5.62 -7.54
CA ILE A 84 -7.44 5.89 -8.95
C ILE A 84 -6.56 7.13 -9.03
N ILE A 85 -6.96 8.24 -8.42
CA ILE A 85 -6.19 9.50 -8.43
C ILE A 85 -4.80 9.26 -7.82
N SER A 86 -4.75 8.64 -6.65
CA SER A 86 -3.49 8.34 -5.95
C SER A 86 -2.55 7.48 -6.81
N THR A 87 -3.06 6.37 -7.36
CA THR A 87 -2.23 5.43 -8.12
C THR A 87 -1.76 6.02 -9.44
N MET A 88 -2.61 6.76 -10.15
CA MET A 88 -2.22 7.44 -11.40
C MET A 88 -1.22 8.57 -11.15
N ALA A 89 -1.42 9.37 -10.10
CA ALA A 89 -0.49 10.42 -9.73
C ALA A 89 0.88 9.83 -9.34
N LEU A 90 0.91 8.75 -8.55
CA LEU A 90 2.15 8.06 -8.19
C LEU A 90 2.88 7.49 -9.42
N SER A 91 2.15 6.88 -10.34
CA SER A 91 2.72 6.35 -11.58
C SER A 91 3.37 7.46 -12.43
N LYS A 92 2.73 8.62 -12.53
CA LYS A 92 3.31 9.81 -13.18
C LYS A 92 4.52 10.35 -12.44
N ALA A 93 4.47 10.39 -11.11
CA ALA A 93 5.58 10.84 -10.27
C ALA A 93 6.84 10.00 -10.52
N LEU A 94 6.70 8.67 -10.55
CA LEU A 94 7.80 7.73 -10.78
C LEU A 94 8.43 7.82 -12.18
N LYS A 95 7.70 8.36 -13.16
CA LYS A 95 8.24 8.65 -14.50
C LYS A 95 9.01 9.96 -14.57
N LEU A 96 8.60 10.95 -13.78
CA LEU A 96 9.10 12.32 -13.88
C LEU A 96 10.26 12.62 -12.91
N SER A 97 10.36 11.87 -11.80
CA SER A 97 11.34 12.15 -10.75
C SER A 97 12.02 10.88 -10.26
N PRO A 98 13.24 10.99 -9.68
CA PRO A 98 13.96 9.84 -9.13
C PRO A 98 13.14 9.10 -8.06
N ILE A 99 13.13 7.77 -8.15
CA ILE A 99 12.36 6.89 -7.25
C ILE A 99 12.64 7.18 -5.78
N SER A 100 13.89 7.47 -5.42
CA SER A 100 14.30 7.79 -4.04
C SER A 100 13.63 9.05 -3.49
N MET A 101 13.48 10.11 -4.30
CA MET A 101 12.78 11.33 -3.90
C MET A 101 11.26 11.08 -3.78
N VAL A 102 10.69 10.38 -4.76
CA VAL A 102 9.26 10.02 -4.74
C VAL A 102 8.93 9.18 -3.51
N THR A 103 9.71 8.14 -3.23
CA THR A 103 9.45 7.25 -2.08
C THR A 103 9.70 7.93 -0.74
N ALA A 104 10.65 8.85 -0.63
CA ALA A 104 10.86 9.64 0.57
C ALA A 104 9.68 10.57 0.86
N LEU A 105 9.21 11.31 -0.16
CA LEU A 105 8.08 12.25 -0.02
C LEU A 105 6.74 11.50 0.16
N TRP A 106 6.59 10.32 -0.44
CA TRP A 106 5.41 9.47 -0.28
C TRP A 106 5.04 9.20 1.18
N LYS A 107 6.03 9.23 2.10
CA LYS A 107 5.80 8.97 3.53
C LYS A 107 4.93 10.03 4.21
N VAL A 108 4.77 11.20 3.61
CA VAL A 108 3.79 12.20 4.06
C VAL A 108 2.37 11.63 4.09
N SER A 109 2.05 10.66 3.24
CA SER A 109 0.75 9.96 3.25
C SER A 109 0.40 9.35 4.60
N LEU A 110 1.40 8.88 5.36
CA LEU A 110 1.19 8.28 6.67
C LEU A 110 0.79 9.33 7.72
N LEU A 111 1.38 10.53 7.65
CA LEU A 111 0.97 11.65 8.53
C LEU A 111 -0.47 12.09 8.23
N VAL A 112 -0.81 12.21 6.95
CA VAL A 112 -2.18 12.52 6.51
C VAL A 112 -3.14 11.42 6.98
N LEU A 113 -2.74 10.15 6.93
CA LEU A 113 -3.55 9.02 7.38
C LEU A 113 -3.80 9.07 8.90
N VAL A 114 -2.82 9.42 9.71
CA VAL A 114 -3.01 9.58 11.17
C VAL A 114 -4.07 10.64 11.45
N VAL A 115 -3.99 11.80 10.79
CA VAL A 115 -4.95 12.90 10.98
C VAL A 115 -6.35 12.50 10.51
N LEU A 116 -6.45 11.92 9.30
CA LEU A 116 -7.75 11.49 8.75
C LEU A 116 -8.34 10.33 9.55
N GLY A 117 -7.56 9.35 9.98
CA GLY A 117 -8.01 8.26 10.83
C GLY A 117 -8.59 8.77 12.14
N TYR A 118 -7.93 9.76 12.75
CA TYR A 118 -8.44 10.43 13.97
C TYR A 118 -9.79 11.12 13.71
N VAL A 119 -9.89 11.93 12.66
CA VAL A 119 -11.10 12.74 12.38
C VAL A 119 -12.29 11.88 11.95
N THR A 120 -12.05 10.87 11.08
CA THR A 120 -13.14 10.12 10.43
C THR A 120 -13.47 8.80 11.11
N LEU A 121 -12.47 8.02 11.47
CA LEU A 121 -12.62 6.69 12.07
C LEU A 121 -12.53 6.70 13.60
N LYS A 122 -12.28 7.87 14.20
CA LYS A 122 -12.03 8.04 15.64
C LYS A 122 -10.85 7.21 16.14
N GLU A 123 -9.87 6.97 15.27
CA GLU A 123 -8.63 6.29 15.62
C GLU A 123 -7.76 7.20 16.50
N THR A 124 -7.48 6.78 17.73
CA THR A 124 -6.67 7.54 18.69
C THR A 124 -5.35 6.81 18.93
N PRO A 125 -4.30 7.08 18.15
CA PRO A 125 -3.00 6.47 18.40
C PRO A 125 -2.44 6.94 19.75
N SER A 126 -1.83 6.00 20.49
CA SER A 126 -1.13 6.33 21.73
C SER A 126 0.12 7.18 21.45
N LEU A 127 0.64 7.89 22.46
CA LEU A 127 1.89 8.64 22.32
C LEU A 127 3.05 7.74 21.88
N LEU A 128 3.12 6.52 22.42
CA LEU A 128 4.10 5.52 22.00
C LEU A 128 3.91 5.11 20.54
N GLY A 129 2.66 4.96 20.10
CA GLY A 129 2.32 4.67 18.70
C GLY A 129 2.71 5.80 17.75
N ILE A 130 2.45 7.05 18.12
CA ILE A 130 2.90 8.22 17.34
C ILE A 130 4.42 8.24 17.23
N ALA A 131 5.14 8.02 18.35
CA ALA A 131 6.60 7.92 18.33
C ALA A 131 7.09 6.79 17.40
N GLY A 132 6.46 5.61 17.48
CA GLY A 132 6.77 4.48 16.60
C GLY A 132 6.56 4.80 15.11
N ILE A 133 5.46 5.48 14.77
CA ILE A 133 5.19 5.94 13.40
C ILE A 133 6.30 6.90 12.93
N LEU A 134 6.62 7.93 13.72
CA LEU A 134 7.62 8.92 13.34
C LEU A 134 9.02 8.32 13.21
N ILE A 135 9.41 7.43 14.12
CA ILE A 135 10.69 6.72 14.06
C ILE A 135 10.75 5.80 12.82
N SER A 136 9.69 5.04 12.56
CA SER A 136 9.62 4.19 11.37
C SER A 136 9.71 5.01 10.07
N MET A 137 8.98 6.13 9.98
CA MET A 137 9.06 7.05 8.84
C MET A 137 10.46 7.64 8.67
N SER A 138 11.09 8.06 9.77
CA SER A 138 12.46 8.60 9.73
C SER A 138 13.46 7.56 9.23
N GLY A 139 13.32 6.30 9.65
CA GLY A 139 14.12 5.19 9.15
C GLY A 139 13.96 4.98 7.64
N VAL A 140 12.72 4.99 7.13
CA VAL A 140 12.46 4.88 5.69
C VAL A 140 12.97 6.09 4.92
N TYR A 141 12.83 7.30 5.47
CA TYR A 141 13.38 8.50 4.87
C TYR A 141 14.91 8.40 4.75
N LEU A 142 15.58 8.00 5.84
CA LEU A 142 17.03 7.78 5.89
C LEU A 142 17.49 6.74 4.85
N LEU A 143 16.80 5.59 4.76
CA LEU A 143 17.07 4.57 3.74
C LEU A 143 17.08 5.13 2.31
N ASN A 144 16.09 5.97 1.98
CA ASN A 144 15.96 6.53 0.64
C ASN A 144 17.02 7.58 0.35
N VAL A 145 17.34 8.44 1.31
CA VAL A 145 18.36 9.49 1.18
C VAL A 145 19.74 8.88 1.07
N GLN A 146 20.09 7.92 1.92
CA GLN A 146 21.36 7.20 1.89
C GLN A 146 21.56 6.45 0.58
N ARG A 147 20.54 5.70 0.15
CA ARG A 147 20.58 4.93 -1.10
C ARG A 147 20.79 5.79 -2.34
N ALA A 148 20.29 7.03 -2.33
CA ALA A 148 20.37 7.94 -3.46
C ALA A 148 21.58 8.87 -3.40
N HIS A 149 22.35 8.89 -2.31
CA HIS A 149 23.42 9.84 -2.06
C HIS A 149 22.99 11.31 -2.27
N ILE A 150 21.75 11.63 -1.88
CA ILE A 150 21.17 12.98 -1.99
C ILE A 150 21.19 13.71 -0.66
N SER A 151 21.10 15.03 -0.70
CA SER A 151 20.95 15.85 0.51
C SER A 151 19.66 15.54 1.23
N TRP A 152 19.68 15.57 2.57
CA TRP A 152 18.51 15.35 3.43
C TRP A 152 17.34 16.29 3.12
N TRP A 153 17.63 17.50 2.66
CA TRP A 153 16.62 18.50 2.35
C TRP A 153 16.20 18.50 0.88
N ALA A 154 16.87 17.72 0.03
CA ALA A 154 16.63 17.74 -1.41
C ALA A 154 15.15 17.50 -1.78
N PRO A 155 14.42 16.50 -1.22
CA PRO A 155 13.03 16.28 -1.58
C PRO A 155 12.11 17.46 -1.23
N LEU A 156 12.42 18.19 -0.14
CA LEU A 156 11.64 19.35 0.29
C LEU A 156 12.02 20.62 -0.48
N ALA A 157 13.31 20.82 -0.74
CA ALA A 157 13.81 21.98 -1.46
C ALA A 157 13.29 22.07 -2.90
N VAL A 158 13.15 20.93 -3.58
CA VAL A 158 12.68 20.84 -4.97
C VAL A 158 11.19 20.54 -5.10
N LEU A 159 10.45 20.44 -4.00
CA LEU A 159 9.02 20.06 -4.00
C LEU A 159 8.17 20.94 -4.92
N PHE A 160 8.42 22.25 -4.91
CA PHE A 160 7.62 23.20 -5.69
C PHE A 160 8.10 23.39 -7.13
N THR A 161 9.33 23.03 -7.43
CA THR A 161 9.92 23.15 -8.76
C THR A 161 9.79 21.87 -9.59
N ASP A 162 9.88 20.71 -8.97
CA ASP A 162 9.82 19.42 -9.64
C ASP A 162 8.36 18.94 -9.83
N ARG A 163 7.97 18.69 -11.08
CA ARG A 163 6.62 18.24 -11.43
C ARG A 163 6.29 16.85 -10.85
N GLY A 164 7.25 15.94 -10.80
CA GLY A 164 7.03 14.59 -10.28
C GLY A 164 6.82 14.60 -8.77
N LEU A 165 7.53 15.47 -8.02
CA LEU A 165 7.32 15.60 -6.58
C LEU A 165 5.95 16.21 -6.25
N ARG A 166 5.44 17.12 -7.08
CA ARG A 166 4.05 17.61 -6.95
C ARG A 166 3.03 16.49 -7.17
N TYR A 167 3.25 15.62 -8.16
CA TYR A 167 2.41 14.42 -8.34
C TYR A 167 2.55 13.44 -7.16
N THR A 168 3.72 13.32 -6.55
CA THR A 168 3.92 12.51 -5.34
C THR A 168 3.11 13.04 -4.17
N LEU A 169 3.11 14.35 -3.96
CA LEU A 169 2.31 14.96 -2.90
C LEU A 169 0.82 14.75 -3.15
N LEU A 170 0.34 14.97 -4.37
CA LEU A 170 -1.04 14.68 -4.76
C LEU A 170 -1.39 13.22 -4.49
N ALA A 171 -0.54 12.30 -4.90
CA ALA A 171 -0.73 10.88 -4.66
C ALA A 171 -0.82 10.55 -3.17
N ALA A 172 0.06 11.12 -2.34
CA ALA A 172 0.08 10.92 -0.90
C ALA A 172 -1.18 11.46 -0.22
N LEU A 173 -1.68 12.62 -0.65
CA LEU A 173 -2.91 13.23 -0.14
C LEU A 173 -4.16 12.41 -0.46
N PHE A 174 -4.22 11.76 -1.62
CA PHE A 174 -5.36 10.90 -1.98
C PHE A 174 -5.21 9.45 -1.50
N PHE A 175 -4.00 9.01 -1.17
CA PHE A 175 -3.79 7.67 -0.59
C PHE A 175 -4.42 7.55 0.79
N ALA A 176 -4.22 8.51 1.67
CA ALA A 176 -4.76 8.46 3.03
C ALA A 176 -6.30 8.35 3.06
N PRO A 177 -7.09 9.16 2.32
CA PRO A 177 -8.53 8.95 2.21
C PRO A 177 -8.90 7.59 1.61
N SER A 178 -8.12 7.05 0.67
CA SER A 178 -8.41 5.72 0.12
C SER A 178 -8.27 4.62 1.17
N VAL A 179 -7.27 4.71 2.05
CA VAL A 179 -7.10 3.77 3.17
C VAL A 179 -8.27 3.87 4.16
N VAL A 180 -8.66 5.09 4.52
CA VAL A 180 -9.79 5.34 5.42
C VAL A 180 -11.10 4.79 4.85
N THR A 181 -11.38 5.07 3.60
CA THR A 181 -12.64 4.66 2.95
C THR A 181 -12.71 3.16 2.69
N ILE A 182 -11.60 2.49 2.35
CA ILE A 182 -11.59 1.03 2.24
C ILE A 182 -11.76 0.36 3.60
N LYS A 183 -11.15 0.87 4.66
CA LYS A 183 -11.40 0.38 6.02
C LYS A 183 -12.86 0.56 6.40
N TRP A 184 -13.44 1.71 6.11
CA TRP A 184 -14.85 1.96 6.33
C TRP A 184 -15.75 0.97 5.57
N ALA A 185 -15.48 0.69 4.29
CA ALA A 185 -16.19 -0.34 3.53
C ALA A 185 -16.09 -1.73 4.18
N MET A 186 -14.90 -2.10 4.68
CA MET A 186 -14.68 -3.36 5.38
C MET A 186 -15.41 -3.44 6.72
N GLN A 187 -15.58 -2.32 7.44
CA GLN A 187 -16.38 -2.26 8.67
C GLN A 187 -17.89 -2.36 8.42
N LEU A 188 -18.33 -1.99 7.23
CA LEU A 188 -19.73 -2.09 6.79
C LEU A 188 -20.07 -3.47 6.18
N SER A 189 -19.09 -4.33 6.01
CA SER A 189 -19.22 -5.69 5.49
C SER A 189 -18.19 -6.63 6.13
N ASP A 190 -17.21 -7.07 5.36
CA ASP A 190 -16.03 -7.81 5.78
C ASP A 190 -14.82 -7.44 4.87
N PRO A 191 -13.59 -7.91 5.17
CA PRO A 191 -12.41 -7.62 4.35
C PRO A 191 -12.51 -8.14 2.90
N TYR A 192 -13.17 -9.24 2.65
CA TYR A 192 -13.32 -9.80 1.30
C TYR A 192 -14.30 -9.00 0.47
N MET A 193 -15.50 -8.73 1.03
CA MET A 193 -16.54 -7.95 0.34
C MET A 193 -16.13 -6.49 0.21
N GLY A 194 -15.49 -5.89 1.21
CA GLY A 194 -14.94 -4.54 1.15
C GLY A 194 -13.88 -4.41 0.04
N THR A 195 -12.97 -5.41 -0.06
CA THR A 195 -11.99 -5.47 -1.15
C THR A 195 -12.69 -5.63 -2.50
N LEU A 196 -13.61 -6.58 -2.63
CA LEU A 196 -14.34 -6.83 -3.87
C LEU A 196 -15.09 -5.59 -4.34
N GLY A 197 -15.91 -4.99 -3.47
CA GLY A 197 -16.73 -3.81 -3.81
C GLY A 197 -15.88 -2.59 -4.15
N GLY A 198 -14.86 -2.30 -3.35
CA GLY A 198 -13.97 -1.16 -3.59
C GLY A 198 -13.18 -1.27 -4.90
N TYR A 199 -12.58 -2.43 -5.16
CA TYR A 199 -11.82 -2.63 -6.40
C TYR A 199 -12.71 -2.87 -7.63
N LEU A 200 -13.92 -3.39 -7.47
CA LEU A 200 -14.91 -3.44 -8.54
C LEU A 200 -15.29 -2.02 -8.99
N ALA A 201 -15.62 -1.14 -8.04
CA ALA A 201 -15.89 0.26 -8.35
C ALA A 201 -14.67 0.93 -9.02
N ALA A 202 -13.44 0.70 -8.51
CA ALA A 202 -12.22 1.24 -9.11
C ALA A 202 -11.97 0.70 -10.52
N SER A 203 -12.18 -0.60 -10.75
CA SER A 203 -12.05 -1.21 -12.08
C SER A 203 -13.07 -0.65 -13.07
N LEU A 204 -14.34 -0.51 -12.66
CA LEU A 204 -15.39 0.05 -13.51
C LEU A 204 -15.09 1.50 -13.89
N LEU A 205 -14.64 2.33 -12.94
CA LEU A 205 -14.32 3.74 -13.19
C LEU A 205 -13.06 3.95 -14.02
N VAL A 206 -12.05 3.09 -13.87
CA VAL A 206 -10.79 3.24 -14.60
C VAL A 206 -10.85 2.65 -16.02
N THR A 207 -11.71 1.66 -16.26
CA THR A 207 -11.84 0.99 -17.56
C THR A 207 -12.10 1.93 -18.73
N PRO A 208 -13.08 2.87 -18.68
CA PRO A 208 -13.28 3.80 -19.79
C PRO A 208 -12.06 4.70 -20.04
N ILE A 209 -11.33 5.11 -18.99
CA ILE A 209 -10.11 5.90 -19.13
C ILE A 209 -9.05 5.10 -19.91
N VAL A 210 -8.86 3.83 -19.55
CA VAL A 210 -7.85 2.96 -20.19
C VAL A 210 -8.26 2.59 -21.62
N LEU A 211 -9.55 2.41 -21.89
CA LEU A 211 -10.05 2.17 -23.24
C LEU A 211 -9.77 3.34 -24.21
N VAL A 212 -9.76 4.57 -23.69
CA VAL A 212 -9.43 5.77 -24.50
C VAL A 212 -7.91 5.96 -24.60
N THR A 213 -7.16 5.81 -23.48
CA THR A 213 -5.74 6.17 -23.46
C THR A 213 -4.81 5.03 -23.89
N SER A 214 -5.18 3.78 -23.61
CA SER A 214 -4.27 2.63 -23.64
C SER A 214 -4.84 1.41 -24.40
N ARG A 215 -5.82 1.64 -25.28
CA ARG A 215 -6.54 0.58 -26.00
C ARG A 215 -5.64 -0.46 -26.68
N ARG A 216 -4.51 -0.04 -27.25
CA ARG A 216 -3.56 -0.93 -27.93
C ARG A 216 -2.98 -2.03 -27.05
N TYR A 217 -2.88 -1.79 -25.73
CA TYR A 217 -2.27 -2.74 -24.80
C TYR A 217 -3.21 -3.87 -24.38
N PHE A 218 -4.52 -3.77 -24.67
CA PHE A 218 -5.45 -4.87 -24.41
C PHE A 218 -5.09 -6.13 -25.19
N ALA A 219 -4.48 -5.99 -26.38
CA ALA A 219 -3.97 -7.13 -27.16
C ALA A 219 -2.83 -7.89 -26.47
N ALA A 220 -2.11 -7.26 -25.53
CA ALA A 220 -1.05 -7.90 -24.76
C ALA A 220 -1.58 -8.75 -23.58
N VAL A 221 -2.81 -8.51 -23.12
CA VAL A 221 -3.38 -9.23 -21.96
C VAL A 221 -3.43 -10.74 -22.15
N PRO A 222 -3.95 -11.30 -23.27
CA PRO A 222 -3.94 -12.74 -23.47
C PRO A 222 -2.53 -13.34 -23.55
N ARG A 223 -1.56 -12.59 -24.08
CA ARG A 223 -0.16 -13.05 -24.19
C ARG A 223 0.51 -13.16 -22.82
N HIS A 224 0.16 -12.28 -21.87
CA HIS A 224 0.76 -12.19 -20.54
C HIS A 224 -0.22 -12.59 -19.41
N TRP A 225 -1.25 -13.41 -19.72
CA TRP A 225 -2.33 -13.73 -18.79
C TRP A 225 -1.84 -14.28 -17.44
N MET A 226 -0.82 -15.15 -17.43
CA MET A 226 -0.24 -15.68 -16.18
C MET A 226 0.36 -14.59 -15.29
N ALA A 227 1.03 -13.60 -15.91
CA ALA A 227 1.59 -12.47 -15.19
C ALA A 227 0.47 -11.59 -14.61
N PHE A 228 -0.62 -11.34 -15.35
CA PHE A 228 -1.78 -10.62 -14.86
C PHE A 228 -2.48 -11.36 -13.71
N VAL A 229 -2.67 -12.68 -13.84
CA VAL A 229 -3.27 -13.51 -12.77
C VAL A 229 -2.39 -13.49 -11.52
N SER A 230 -1.07 -13.68 -11.66
CA SER A 230 -0.13 -13.60 -10.53
C SER A 230 -0.14 -12.21 -9.89
N PHE A 231 -0.21 -11.15 -10.70
CA PHE A 231 -0.33 -9.77 -10.25
C PHE A 231 -1.61 -9.54 -9.43
N GLY A 232 -2.75 -10.04 -9.93
CA GLY A 232 -4.03 -9.98 -9.25
C GLY A 232 -4.05 -10.79 -7.95
N LEU A 233 -3.47 -11.99 -7.95
CA LEU A 233 -3.35 -12.83 -6.77
C LEU A 233 -2.59 -12.13 -5.64
N PHE A 234 -1.38 -11.62 -5.93
CA PHE A 234 -0.60 -10.91 -4.93
C PHE A 234 -1.26 -9.59 -4.50
N ALA A 235 -1.97 -8.91 -5.40
CA ALA A 235 -2.75 -7.73 -5.03
C ALA A 235 -3.91 -8.09 -4.10
N ALA A 236 -4.63 -9.18 -4.35
CA ALA A 236 -5.71 -9.66 -3.51
C ALA A 236 -5.19 -10.08 -2.12
N LEU A 237 -4.14 -10.89 -2.07
CA LEU A 237 -3.50 -11.30 -0.82
C LEU A 237 -3.04 -10.10 0.01
N THR A 238 -2.39 -9.13 -0.63
CA THR A 238 -2.00 -7.87 0.03
C THR A 238 -3.20 -7.18 0.64
N THR A 239 -4.27 -6.93 -0.14
CA THR A 239 -5.39 -6.11 0.29
C THR A 239 -6.26 -6.82 1.33
N VAL A 240 -6.50 -8.13 1.18
CA VAL A 240 -7.29 -8.91 2.14
C VAL A 240 -6.55 -9.07 3.47
N SER A 241 -5.25 -9.42 3.45
CA SER A 241 -4.44 -9.51 4.69
C SER A 241 -4.38 -8.17 5.40
N GLN A 242 -4.16 -7.10 4.67
CA GLN A 242 -4.18 -5.73 5.17
C GLN A 242 -5.55 -5.35 5.74
N GLY A 243 -6.63 -5.75 5.08
CA GLY A 243 -8.00 -5.51 5.52
C GLY A 243 -8.31 -6.17 6.87
N HIS A 244 -7.90 -7.41 7.05
CA HIS A 244 -8.02 -8.08 8.36
C HIS A 244 -7.21 -7.35 9.44
N ALA A 245 -5.98 -6.92 9.12
CA ALA A 245 -5.17 -6.14 10.05
C ALA A 245 -5.83 -4.80 10.41
N TYR A 246 -6.45 -4.10 9.45
CA TYR A 246 -7.18 -2.85 9.69
C TYR A 246 -8.37 -3.00 10.64
N LEU A 247 -9.04 -4.14 10.64
CA LEU A 247 -10.14 -4.42 11.58
C LEU A 247 -9.65 -4.77 12.98
N MET A 248 -8.37 -5.14 13.13
CA MET A 248 -7.77 -5.52 14.40
C MET A 248 -7.06 -4.36 15.11
N THR A 249 -6.55 -3.37 14.33
CA THR A 249 -5.80 -2.24 14.89
C THR A 249 -5.99 -0.97 14.07
N LEU A 250 -5.24 0.09 14.42
CA LEU A 250 -5.29 1.37 13.72
C LEU A 250 -4.71 1.26 12.30
N SER A 251 -5.36 1.92 11.34
CA SER A 251 -4.91 1.93 9.94
C SER A 251 -3.47 2.44 9.80
N SER A 252 -3.12 3.46 10.58
CA SER A 252 -1.79 4.06 10.60
C SER A 252 -0.70 3.10 11.09
N TYR A 253 -1.02 2.22 12.05
CA TYR A 253 -0.08 1.21 12.57
C TYR A 253 0.20 0.15 11.51
N VAL A 254 -0.85 -0.35 10.86
CA VAL A 254 -0.72 -1.34 9.77
C VAL A 254 0.12 -0.77 8.63
N GLU A 255 -0.15 0.47 8.20
CA GLU A 255 0.62 1.11 7.12
C GLU A 255 2.07 1.40 7.52
N ALA A 256 2.33 1.71 8.79
CA ALA A 256 3.69 1.89 9.28
C ALA A 256 4.48 0.57 9.31
N VAL A 257 3.87 -0.53 9.77
CA VAL A 257 4.50 -1.86 9.76
C VAL A 257 4.72 -2.36 8.32
N LYS A 258 3.80 -2.12 7.41
CA LYS A 258 3.96 -2.46 5.99
C LYS A 258 5.17 -1.83 5.33
N GLN A 259 5.72 -0.75 5.86
CA GLN A 259 6.97 -0.16 5.32
C GLN A 259 8.15 -1.13 5.34
N VAL A 260 8.09 -2.21 6.14
CA VAL A 260 9.05 -3.32 6.11
C VAL A 260 9.15 -3.96 4.71
N GLU A 261 8.20 -3.72 3.81
CA GLU A 261 8.28 -4.10 2.39
C GLU A 261 9.62 -3.72 1.75
N ILE A 262 10.20 -2.59 2.16
CA ILE A 262 11.50 -2.12 1.65
C ILE A 262 12.61 -3.14 1.99
N LEU A 263 12.58 -3.72 3.19
CA LEU A 263 13.55 -4.73 3.60
C LEU A 263 13.35 -6.06 2.84
N PHE A 264 12.09 -6.45 2.62
CA PHE A 264 11.80 -7.62 1.77
C PHE A 264 12.27 -7.40 0.33
N ALA A 265 12.04 -6.21 -0.24
CA ALA A 265 12.51 -5.86 -1.57
C ALA A 265 14.05 -5.90 -1.66
N LEU A 266 14.74 -5.39 -0.63
CA LEU A 266 16.20 -5.44 -0.52
C LEU A 266 16.71 -6.88 -0.36
N GLY A 267 16.07 -7.68 0.52
CA GLY A 267 16.41 -9.09 0.71
C GLY A 267 16.31 -9.88 -0.60
N ILE A 268 15.23 -9.70 -1.35
CA ILE A 268 15.06 -10.30 -2.68
C ILE A 268 16.15 -9.80 -3.66
N GLY A 269 16.48 -8.51 -3.62
CA GLY A 269 17.54 -7.92 -4.44
C GLY A 269 18.91 -8.52 -4.15
N VAL A 270 19.23 -8.70 -2.87
CA VAL A 270 20.50 -9.32 -2.44
C VAL A 270 20.57 -10.79 -2.82
N LEU A 271 19.49 -11.54 -2.61
CA LEU A 271 19.44 -12.97 -2.93
C LEU A 271 19.55 -13.24 -4.43
N LEU A 272 18.89 -12.41 -5.25
CA LEU A 272 18.87 -12.59 -6.70
C LEU A 272 20.07 -11.96 -7.41
N PHE A 273 20.61 -10.84 -6.89
CA PHE A 273 21.63 -10.04 -7.58
C PHE A 273 22.98 -9.95 -6.83
N HIS A 274 23.13 -10.63 -5.68
CA HIS A 274 24.38 -10.69 -4.88
C HIS A 274 24.94 -9.32 -4.45
N GLU A 275 24.10 -8.27 -4.34
CA GLU A 275 24.50 -6.90 -4.03
C GLU A 275 24.78 -6.65 -2.54
N LYS A 276 25.75 -7.36 -1.96
CA LYS A 276 26.07 -7.27 -0.53
C LYS A 276 26.54 -5.88 -0.06
N GLN A 277 27.19 -5.11 -0.93
CA GLN A 277 27.70 -3.76 -0.59
C GLN A 277 26.57 -2.78 -0.25
N LYS A 278 25.44 -2.85 -0.98
CA LYS A 278 24.27 -1.98 -0.74
C LYS A 278 23.60 -2.22 0.62
N VAL A 279 23.71 -3.42 1.17
CA VAL A 279 23.13 -3.75 2.49
C VAL A 279 23.77 -2.93 3.61
N ARG A 280 25.09 -2.74 3.56
CA ARG A 280 25.84 -2.01 4.60
C ARG A 280 25.47 -0.52 4.63
N GLU A 281 25.23 0.06 3.47
CA GLU A 281 24.87 1.48 3.35
C GLU A 281 23.47 1.78 3.93
N ILE A 282 22.53 0.84 3.79
CA ILE A 282 21.15 1.02 4.21
C ILE A 282 20.85 0.44 5.61
N ALA A 283 21.79 -0.29 6.20
CA ALA A 283 21.61 -0.90 7.52
C ALA A 283 21.18 0.09 8.63
N PRO A 284 21.73 1.32 8.74
CA PRO A 284 21.30 2.27 9.77
C PRO A 284 19.83 2.68 9.63
N GLY A 285 19.40 3.03 8.41
CA GLY A 285 18.00 3.38 8.15
C GLY A 285 17.04 2.22 8.40
N ALA A 286 17.45 0.99 8.05
CA ALA A 286 16.71 -0.24 8.33
C ALA A 286 16.56 -0.48 9.83
N ALA A 287 17.61 -0.29 10.61
CA ALA A 287 17.59 -0.45 12.07
C ALA A 287 16.63 0.57 12.72
N VAL A 288 16.68 1.84 12.31
CA VAL A 288 15.77 2.89 12.80
C VAL A 288 14.31 2.56 12.45
N MET A 289 14.05 2.10 11.22
CA MET A 289 12.71 1.71 10.81
C MET A 289 12.19 0.53 11.64
N LEU A 290 12.99 -0.50 11.86
CA LEU A 290 12.61 -1.66 12.67
C LEU A 290 12.38 -1.29 14.13
N ALA A 291 13.18 -0.37 14.70
CA ALA A 291 12.94 0.16 16.04
C ALA A 291 11.56 0.83 16.14
N GLY A 292 11.17 1.61 15.14
CA GLY A 292 9.83 2.19 15.06
C GLY A 292 8.72 1.14 14.99
N VAL A 293 8.91 0.06 14.22
CA VAL A 293 7.96 -1.06 14.13
C VAL A 293 7.83 -1.79 15.47
N VAL A 294 8.93 -2.01 16.18
CA VAL A 294 8.89 -2.61 17.53
C VAL A 294 8.11 -1.73 18.51
N LEU A 295 8.31 -0.40 18.47
CA LEU A 295 7.53 0.51 19.31
C LEU A 295 6.04 0.47 18.98
N LEU A 296 5.66 0.32 17.71
CA LEU A 296 4.26 0.16 17.29
C LEU A 296 3.65 -1.15 17.83
N SER A 297 4.43 -2.22 17.82
CA SER A 297 4.03 -3.52 18.38
C SER A 297 3.78 -3.46 19.89
N LEU A 298 4.51 -2.59 20.60
CA LEU A 298 4.30 -2.36 22.03
C LEU A 298 3.16 -1.37 22.34
N ALA A 299 2.75 -0.58 21.33
CA ALA A 299 1.73 0.46 21.46
C ALA A 299 0.31 -0.02 21.13
N ALA A 300 0.20 -1.14 20.38
CA ALA A 300 -1.06 -1.74 19.92
C ALA A 300 -1.59 -2.77 20.91
#